data_9637c36626adf592ecfc0a7c4822ee6c
#
_entry.id   9637c36626adf592ecfc0a7c4822ee6c
#
_cell.length_a   1.000
_cell.length_b   1.000
_cell.length_c   1.000
_cell.angle_alpha   90.00
_cell.angle_beta   90.00
_cell.angle_gamma   90.00
#
_symmetry.space_group_name_H-M   'P 1'
#
loop_
_entity.id
_entity.type
_entity.pdbx_description
1 polymer ?
#
loop_
_entity_poly.entity_id
_entity_poly.type
_entity_poly.pdbx_seq_one_letter_code
_entity_poly.pdbx_strand_id
1 'polypeptide(L)'
;MRTDLLRLVSLSRWHNSRREHNMRRSTVKRRTVMAAAAGAFAASALPLSRAAADDTRSQLASMTLDQKIGQVLWTHVFGASADDASMARKNQLAFGDDVRTPAQAVQKYHLGGVLYFNWSGNISTPTNPAAVAHLSNGLQEAARTSSTAPLAIAVDQEGGIVARITSPATEFPGNMALGAVNDPRAARAQGAVLGRELAALGINVDFAPDVDVNTNPANPVIGVRSMGDDPVRVGVLGVEQIRGIQSRGVAATAKHFPGHGDTQIDSHLGLPVVEYGRTTLERHLVPFRMAISAEVDMIMTAHIIVKTLDPTMPATLSKKVLTGLLREQMGYRGIITTDALDMEGAQLAVMTEDEKGTYTRLKAAADAEGNDPTAADEGHASAEFNAFMKPVRWGVAVQGLGARSGSLLNPHDADAVVTAMRRAIADGRVSERRLDESVLRILAWKRRRCITGRPVDLAAADREVRSGRKVADDIATPSVRLRGHAGTVPHQP
;
A
#
# COMPACT_ATOMS: atom_id res chain seq x y z
N MET A 1 -55.36 -38.72 20.78
CA MET A 1 -55.09 -40.06 21.32
C MET A 1 -53.63 -40.16 21.43
N ARG A 2 -53.02 -39.80 22.54
CA ARG A 2 -52.68 -40.50 23.78
C ARG A 2 -52.01 -41.84 23.58
N THR A 3 -50.77 -41.83 24.21
CA THR A 3 -49.96 -42.93 24.75
C THR A 3 -49.10 -43.64 23.74
N ASP A 4 -47.75 -43.71 23.93
CA ASP A 4 -47.00 -44.15 25.08
C ASP A 4 -45.56 -43.63 25.11
N LEU A 5 -45.22 -43.11 26.25
CA LEU A 5 -43.89 -42.85 26.77
C LEU A 5 -43.47 -44.04 27.65
N LEU A 6 -42.19 -44.29 27.78
CA LEU A 6 -41.51 -45.15 28.73
C LEU A 6 -41.08 -46.54 28.24
N ARG A 7 -39.83 -46.60 27.83
CA ARG A 7 -38.81 -47.58 28.28
C ARG A 7 -37.54 -47.44 27.47
N LEU A 8 -36.48 -46.96 28.11
CA LEU A 8 -35.08 -47.42 27.97
C LEU A 8 -34.16 -46.43 28.68
N VAL A 9 -34.16 -46.56 30.01
CA VAL A 9 -33.04 -46.13 30.86
C VAL A 9 -32.34 -47.38 31.35
N SER A 10 -31.21 -47.64 30.82
CA SER A 10 -30.07 -48.33 31.44
C SER A 10 -29.11 -48.84 30.36
N LEU A 11 -28.06 -48.14 30.13
CA LEU A 11 -26.74 -48.63 29.64
C LEU A 11 -25.86 -47.43 29.19
N SER A 12 -25.42 -46.64 30.15
CA SER A 12 -24.41 -45.61 29.89
C SER A 12 -23.53 -45.29 31.10
N ARG A 13 -22.86 -46.28 31.66
CA ARG A 13 -21.89 -46.03 32.74
C ARG A 13 -20.52 -46.67 32.56
N TRP A 14 -20.10 -46.97 31.32
CA TRP A 14 -18.79 -47.59 31.14
C TRP A 14 -17.92 -47.04 30.01
N HIS A 15 -18.13 -45.82 29.51
CA HIS A 15 -17.30 -45.29 28.44
C HIS A 15 -16.66 -43.91 28.70
N ASN A 16 -16.70 -43.37 29.92
CA ASN A 16 -16.25 -42.01 30.21
C ASN A 16 -14.84 -41.90 30.80
N SER A 17 -14.17 -42.99 31.13
CA SER A 17 -12.82 -42.88 31.78
C SER A 17 -11.64 -42.87 30.79
N ARG A 18 -11.83 -43.22 29.52
CA ARG A 18 -10.74 -43.18 28.51
C ARG A 18 -10.67 -41.93 27.66
N ARG A 19 -11.70 -41.08 27.67
CA ARG A 19 -11.65 -39.80 26.88
C ARG A 19 -10.98 -38.64 27.62
N GLU A 20 -11.01 -38.61 28.95
CA GLU A 20 -10.36 -37.53 29.73
C GLU A 20 -8.83 -37.64 29.74
N HIS A 21 -8.26 -38.82 29.62
CA HIS A 21 -6.80 -38.99 29.60
C HIS A 21 -6.14 -38.58 28.28
N ASN A 22 -6.88 -38.61 27.14
CA ASN A 22 -6.36 -38.18 25.86
C ASN A 22 -6.54 -36.66 25.59
N MET A 23 -7.50 -36.00 26.27
CA MET A 23 -7.67 -34.54 26.15
C MET A 23 -6.60 -33.75 26.91
N ARG A 24 -6.10 -34.28 28.05
CA ARG A 24 -5.02 -33.61 28.79
C ARG A 24 -3.64 -33.73 28.12
N ARG A 25 -3.42 -34.74 27.29
CA ARG A 25 -2.15 -34.86 26.51
C ARG A 25 -2.15 -33.98 25.24
N SER A 26 -3.29 -33.65 24.67
CA SER A 26 -3.35 -32.79 23.50
C SER A 26 -3.22 -31.29 23.83
N THR A 27 -3.69 -30.87 25.01
CA THR A 27 -3.56 -29.48 25.48
C THR A 27 -2.15 -29.11 25.90
N VAL A 28 -1.39 -30.05 26.46
CA VAL A 28 0.02 -29.83 26.84
C VAL A 28 0.90 -29.71 25.58
N LYS A 29 0.66 -30.53 24.54
CA LYS A 29 1.43 -30.42 23.29
C LYS A 29 1.11 -29.13 22.50
N ARG A 30 -0.13 -28.61 22.57
CA ARG A 30 -0.48 -27.34 21.93
C ARG A 30 0.13 -26.11 22.64
N ARG A 31 0.23 -26.13 23.97
CA ARG A 31 0.90 -25.04 24.71
C ARG A 31 2.41 -25.03 24.51
N THR A 32 3.05 -26.18 24.39
CA THR A 32 4.51 -26.26 24.15
C THR A 32 4.89 -25.86 22.71
N VAL A 33 4.04 -26.11 21.72
CA VAL A 33 4.29 -25.66 20.33
C VAL A 33 4.08 -24.16 20.18
N MET A 34 3.13 -23.53 20.88
CA MET A 34 2.98 -22.07 20.88
C MET A 34 4.10 -21.35 21.66
N ALA A 35 4.63 -21.94 22.74
CA ALA A 35 5.75 -21.35 23.47
C ALA A 35 7.09 -21.49 22.72
N ALA A 36 7.28 -22.54 21.90
CA ALA A 36 8.48 -22.72 21.08
C ALA A 36 8.49 -21.83 19.82
N ALA A 37 7.32 -21.43 19.30
CA ALA A 37 7.21 -20.48 18.19
C ALA A 37 7.44 -19.02 18.62
N ALA A 38 7.22 -18.68 19.89
CA ALA A 38 7.45 -17.33 20.42
C ALA A 38 8.93 -17.05 20.77
N GLY A 39 9.76 -18.07 20.86
CA GLY A 39 11.18 -17.95 21.28
C GLY A 39 12.20 -17.81 20.15
N ALA A 40 11.81 -17.92 18.87
CA ALA A 40 12.75 -17.92 17.74
C ALA A 40 12.62 -16.69 16.81
N PHE A 41 11.88 -15.65 17.19
CA PHE A 41 11.56 -14.49 16.33
C PHE A 41 12.06 -13.16 16.87
N ALA A 42 13.18 -13.14 17.57
CA ALA A 42 13.90 -11.89 17.83
C ALA A 42 15.06 -11.74 16.84
N ALA A 43 14.78 -11.70 15.54
CA ALA A 43 15.66 -11.02 14.60
C ALA A 43 15.27 -9.52 14.64
N SER A 44 15.72 -8.84 15.70
CA SER A 44 15.59 -7.41 15.90
C SER A 44 16.19 -6.67 14.71
N ALA A 45 15.40 -5.85 14.02
CA ALA A 45 15.96 -4.73 13.26
C ALA A 45 16.83 -3.96 14.26
N LEU A 46 18.14 -3.97 14.04
CA LEU A 46 19.07 -3.25 14.90
C LEU A 46 18.62 -1.78 14.91
N PRO A 47 18.37 -1.18 16.08
CA PRO A 47 18.09 0.23 16.14
C PRO A 47 19.23 0.97 15.44
N LEU A 48 18.92 2.04 14.72
CA LEU A 48 19.95 2.92 14.16
C LEU A 48 20.98 3.18 15.28
N SER A 49 22.26 3.06 14.96
CA SER A 49 23.28 3.44 15.92
C SER A 49 23.04 4.89 16.36
N ARG A 50 23.43 5.23 17.59
CA ARG A 50 23.24 6.60 18.11
C ARG A 50 23.80 7.65 17.13
N ALA A 51 24.96 7.38 16.55
CA ALA A 51 25.56 8.25 15.52
C ALA A 51 24.65 8.41 14.28
N ALA A 52 24.05 7.34 13.77
CA ALA A 52 23.14 7.40 12.62
C ALA A 52 21.81 8.11 12.94
N ALA A 53 21.34 8.01 14.18
CA ALA A 53 20.16 8.74 14.63
C ALA A 53 20.46 10.23 14.78
N ASP A 54 21.62 10.60 15.31
CA ASP A 54 22.06 11.99 15.46
C ASP A 54 22.31 12.65 14.10
N ASP A 55 22.91 11.92 13.15
CA ASP A 55 23.10 12.37 11.77
C ASP A 55 21.74 12.57 11.03
N THR A 56 20.74 11.72 11.27
CA THR A 56 19.39 11.90 10.71
C THR A 56 18.70 13.15 11.27
N ARG A 57 18.89 13.45 12.55
CA ARG A 57 18.35 14.70 13.17
C ARG A 57 19.06 15.94 12.64
N SER A 58 20.38 15.87 12.48
CA SER A 58 21.18 16.96 11.89
C SER A 58 20.76 17.25 10.44
N GLN A 59 20.52 16.20 9.65
CA GLN A 59 19.97 16.33 8.31
C GLN A 59 18.61 17.02 8.32
N LEU A 60 17.65 16.58 9.18
CA LEU A 60 16.36 17.23 9.31
C LEU A 60 16.48 18.70 9.69
N ALA A 61 17.35 19.03 10.63
CA ALA A 61 17.56 20.40 11.10
C ALA A 61 18.13 21.33 10.01
N SER A 62 18.86 20.80 9.03
CA SER A 62 19.39 21.56 7.89
C SER A 62 18.37 21.76 6.75
N MET A 63 17.22 21.09 6.78
CA MET A 63 16.22 21.18 5.72
C MET A 63 15.37 22.44 5.83
N THR A 64 15.12 23.08 4.69
CA THR A 64 14.10 24.13 4.57
C THR A 64 12.70 23.55 4.74
N LEU A 65 11.71 24.40 5.00
CA LEU A 65 10.30 23.98 5.07
C LEU A 65 9.84 23.28 3.77
N ASP A 66 10.25 23.79 2.62
CA ASP A 66 9.92 23.21 1.32
C ASP A 66 10.53 21.83 1.11
N GLN A 67 11.76 21.65 1.50
CA GLN A 67 12.42 20.34 1.47
C GLN A 67 11.72 19.34 2.41
N LYS A 68 11.27 19.78 3.58
CA LYS A 68 10.48 18.94 4.49
C LYS A 68 9.12 18.58 3.91
N ILE A 69 8.41 19.53 3.30
CA ILE A 69 7.14 19.28 2.60
C ILE A 69 7.37 18.31 1.45
N GLY A 70 8.38 18.56 0.62
CA GLY A 70 8.71 17.67 -0.50
C GLY A 70 8.94 16.23 -0.08
N GLN A 71 9.59 15.96 1.07
CA GLN A 71 9.85 14.61 1.54
C GLN A 71 8.58 13.79 1.83
N VAL A 72 7.48 14.42 2.19
CA VAL A 72 6.21 13.74 2.40
C VAL A 72 5.35 13.65 1.13
N LEU A 73 5.72 14.32 0.05
CA LEU A 73 5.03 14.28 -1.24
C LEU A 73 5.62 13.17 -2.12
N TRP A 74 4.80 12.21 -2.47
CA TRP A 74 5.13 11.12 -3.38
C TRP A 74 4.11 11.12 -4.51
N THR A 75 4.56 11.30 -5.74
CA THR A 75 3.65 11.42 -6.89
C THR A 75 4.27 10.79 -8.13
N HIS A 76 3.44 10.56 -9.15
CA HIS A 76 3.92 10.14 -10.46
C HIS A 76 4.47 11.34 -11.26
N VAL A 77 5.30 11.05 -12.22
CA VAL A 77 5.86 11.99 -13.19
C VAL A 77 5.66 11.42 -14.58
N PHE A 78 5.61 12.26 -15.61
CA PHE A 78 5.32 11.82 -16.98
C PHE A 78 6.58 11.79 -17.84
N GLY A 79 6.93 10.61 -18.36
CA GLY A 79 8.05 10.40 -19.27
C GLY A 79 8.82 9.12 -19.01
N ALA A 80 9.55 8.65 -20.03
CA ALA A 80 10.32 7.41 -20.03
C ALA A 80 11.77 7.55 -19.55
N SER A 81 12.28 8.79 -19.42
CA SER A 81 13.59 9.12 -18.85
C SER A 81 13.49 10.39 -18.00
N ALA A 82 14.49 10.65 -17.19
CA ALA A 82 14.50 11.81 -16.30
C ALA A 82 14.46 13.16 -17.05
N ASP A 83 14.98 13.20 -18.25
CA ASP A 83 15.05 14.36 -19.15
C ASP A 83 14.01 14.32 -20.29
N ASP A 84 13.12 13.32 -20.30
CA ASP A 84 12.09 13.16 -21.32
C ASP A 84 11.10 14.33 -21.30
N ALA A 85 11.08 15.09 -22.38
CA ALA A 85 10.14 16.19 -22.60
C ALA A 85 8.98 15.83 -23.54
N SER A 86 8.86 14.57 -23.99
CA SER A 86 7.78 14.14 -24.88
C SER A 86 6.40 14.31 -24.27
N MET A 87 6.30 14.23 -22.94
CA MET A 87 5.09 14.45 -22.15
C MET A 87 5.12 15.79 -21.39
N ALA A 88 5.84 16.80 -21.92
CA ALA A 88 6.02 18.09 -21.25
C ALA A 88 4.70 18.75 -20.84
N ARG A 89 3.65 18.67 -21.69
CA ARG A 89 2.35 19.27 -21.38
C ARG A 89 1.73 18.66 -20.12
N LYS A 90 1.82 17.34 -19.93
CA LYS A 90 1.31 16.66 -18.73
C LYS A 90 2.09 17.06 -17.49
N ASN A 91 3.42 17.12 -17.58
CA ASN A 91 4.24 17.61 -16.46
C ASN A 91 3.93 19.08 -16.11
N GLN A 92 3.71 19.93 -17.12
CA GLN A 92 3.32 21.33 -16.88
C GLN A 92 1.98 21.46 -16.17
N LEU A 93 0.98 20.65 -16.56
CA LEU A 93 -0.34 20.65 -15.91
C LEU A 93 -0.26 20.18 -14.45
N ALA A 94 0.57 19.15 -14.18
CA ALA A 94 0.71 18.59 -12.82
C ALA A 94 1.62 19.42 -11.91
N PHE A 95 2.63 20.12 -12.46
CA PHE A 95 3.72 20.71 -11.71
C PHE A 95 3.99 22.20 -11.99
N GLY A 96 3.23 22.82 -12.89
CA GLY A 96 3.39 24.21 -13.29
C GLY A 96 4.18 24.37 -14.60
N ASP A 97 4.00 25.54 -15.27
CA ASP A 97 4.44 25.79 -16.63
C ASP A 97 5.95 25.67 -16.87
N ASP A 98 6.75 25.81 -15.84
CA ASP A 98 8.22 25.69 -15.86
C ASP A 98 8.72 24.25 -15.75
N VAL A 99 7.85 23.27 -15.49
CA VAL A 99 8.20 21.85 -15.35
C VAL A 99 7.82 21.07 -16.60
N ARG A 100 8.82 20.63 -17.36
CA ARG A 100 8.65 19.91 -18.62
C ARG A 100 9.10 18.45 -18.55
N THR A 101 9.96 18.11 -17.60
CA THR A 101 10.58 16.78 -17.49
C THR A 101 10.40 16.19 -16.10
N PRO A 102 10.47 14.85 -15.96
CA PRO A 102 10.47 14.19 -14.66
C PRO A 102 11.52 14.74 -13.67
N ALA A 103 12.74 14.98 -14.13
CA ALA A 103 13.82 15.53 -13.29
C ALA A 103 13.46 16.92 -12.74
N GLN A 104 12.86 17.79 -13.54
CA GLN A 104 12.45 19.12 -13.11
C GLN A 104 11.39 19.06 -12.01
N ALA A 105 10.44 18.12 -12.07
CA ALA A 105 9.44 17.92 -11.01
C ALA A 105 10.11 17.52 -9.70
N VAL A 106 11.03 16.53 -9.74
CA VAL A 106 11.79 16.08 -8.56
C VAL A 106 12.59 17.22 -7.96
N GLN A 107 13.25 18.02 -8.79
CA GLN A 107 14.10 19.13 -8.37
C GLN A 107 13.28 20.28 -7.76
N LYS A 108 12.23 20.72 -8.45
CA LYS A 108 11.43 21.89 -8.03
C LYS A 108 10.71 21.64 -6.69
N TYR A 109 10.16 20.45 -6.48
CA TYR A 109 9.37 20.13 -5.30
C TYR A 109 10.12 19.32 -4.25
N HIS A 110 11.39 19.01 -4.46
CA HIS A 110 12.18 18.19 -3.54
C HIS A 110 11.49 16.87 -3.17
N LEU A 111 10.85 16.21 -4.14
CA LEU A 111 9.98 15.07 -3.93
C LEU A 111 10.64 13.98 -3.09
N GLY A 112 9.92 13.46 -2.12
CA GLY A 112 10.37 12.35 -1.29
C GLY A 112 10.26 11.00 -1.98
N GLY A 113 9.33 10.88 -2.96
CA GLY A 113 9.16 9.67 -3.76
C GLY A 113 8.50 9.92 -5.11
N VAL A 114 8.73 8.99 -6.04
CA VAL A 114 8.09 8.92 -7.35
C VAL A 114 7.43 7.56 -7.53
N LEU A 115 6.22 7.54 -8.07
CA LEU A 115 5.45 6.35 -8.39
C LEU A 115 5.53 6.09 -9.89
N TYR A 116 5.77 4.84 -10.27
CA TYR A 116 5.82 4.44 -11.67
C TYR A 116 4.52 3.78 -12.11
N PHE A 117 4.03 4.26 -13.27
CA PHE A 117 2.88 3.71 -13.95
C PHE A 117 3.14 3.53 -15.45
N ASN A 118 2.38 2.61 -16.08
CA ASN A 118 2.42 2.43 -17.53
C ASN A 118 1.83 3.65 -18.26
N TRP A 119 0.69 4.13 -17.79
CA TRP A 119 -0.02 5.28 -18.39
C TRP A 119 0.73 6.62 -18.27
N SER A 120 1.63 6.76 -17.28
CA SER A 120 2.50 7.95 -17.18
C SER A 120 3.76 7.87 -18.06
N GLY A 121 3.91 6.79 -18.85
CA GLY A 121 5.04 6.59 -19.73
C GLY A 121 6.32 6.13 -19.05
N ASN A 122 6.30 5.85 -17.73
CA ASN A 122 7.49 5.39 -16.99
C ASN A 122 7.84 3.94 -17.32
N ILE A 123 6.84 3.12 -17.63
CA ILE A 123 6.98 1.69 -17.89
C ILE A 123 6.30 1.36 -19.21
N SER A 124 7.04 0.80 -20.16
CA SER A 124 6.49 0.29 -21.42
C SER A 124 5.79 -1.06 -21.22
N THR A 125 4.90 -1.43 -22.14
CA THR A 125 4.25 -2.74 -22.20
C THR A 125 4.54 -3.37 -23.57
N PRO A 126 5.32 -4.46 -23.66
CA PRO A 126 6.05 -5.13 -22.59
C PRO A 126 7.11 -4.23 -21.94
N THR A 127 7.52 -4.58 -20.72
CA THR A 127 8.50 -3.79 -19.97
C THR A 127 9.88 -3.84 -20.63
N ASN A 128 10.53 -2.69 -20.77
CA ASN A 128 11.96 -2.59 -21.08
C ASN A 128 12.75 -2.37 -19.78
N PRO A 129 13.40 -3.42 -19.21
CA PRO A 129 14.06 -3.30 -17.93
C PRO A 129 15.18 -2.26 -17.90
N ALA A 130 16.01 -2.19 -18.93
CA ALA A 130 17.09 -1.21 -19.02
C ALA A 130 16.57 0.24 -19.06
N ALA A 131 15.43 0.49 -19.74
CA ALA A 131 14.82 1.81 -19.77
C ALA A 131 14.27 2.23 -18.40
N VAL A 132 13.60 1.34 -17.68
CA VAL A 132 13.10 1.62 -16.32
C VAL A 132 14.28 1.89 -15.36
N ALA A 133 15.33 1.08 -15.43
CA ALA A 133 16.56 1.28 -14.64
C ALA A 133 17.24 2.62 -14.98
N HIS A 134 17.28 3.01 -16.26
CA HIS A 134 17.79 4.29 -16.70
C HIS A 134 17.01 5.47 -16.14
N LEU A 135 15.66 5.42 -16.20
CA LEU A 135 14.77 6.40 -15.57
C LEU A 135 15.07 6.51 -14.07
N SER A 136 15.14 5.38 -13.36
CA SER A 136 15.42 5.34 -11.92
C SER A 136 16.77 6.01 -11.60
N ASN A 137 17.82 5.72 -12.36
CA ASN A 137 19.13 6.33 -12.19
C ASN A 137 19.10 7.85 -12.41
N GLY A 138 18.42 8.31 -13.46
CA GLY A 138 18.30 9.75 -13.77
C GLY A 138 17.49 10.51 -12.70
N LEU A 139 16.43 9.93 -12.17
CA LEU A 139 15.65 10.56 -11.09
C LEU A 139 16.41 10.59 -9.76
N GLN A 140 17.22 9.57 -9.44
CA GLN A 140 18.10 9.59 -8.27
C GLN A 140 19.16 10.70 -8.40
N GLU A 141 19.71 10.91 -9.60
CA GLU A 141 20.64 12.00 -9.87
C GLU A 141 19.97 13.37 -9.71
N ALA A 142 18.73 13.54 -10.23
CA ALA A 142 17.96 14.76 -10.04
C ALA A 142 17.70 15.06 -8.56
N ALA A 143 17.37 14.03 -7.76
CA ALA A 143 17.20 14.17 -6.33
C ALA A 143 18.51 14.54 -5.62
N ARG A 144 19.64 13.95 -6.02
CA ARG A 144 20.96 14.21 -5.45
C ARG A 144 21.41 15.65 -5.65
N THR A 145 21.06 16.26 -6.80
CA THR A 145 21.45 17.64 -7.13
C THR A 145 20.56 18.71 -6.49
N SER A 146 19.36 18.37 -6.06
CA SER A 146 18.38 19.34 -5.57
C SER A 146 17.84 19.05 -4.17
N SER A 147 17.98 17.82 -3.70
CA SER A 147 17.40 17.38 -2.45
C SER A 147 18.46 16.96 -1.45
N THR A 148 18.03 16.83 -0.22
CA THR A 148 18.84 16.42 0.91
C THR A 148 18.78 14.92 1.18
N ALA A 149 17.97 14.17 0.43
CA ALA A 149 17.78 12.74 0.62
C ALA A 149 17.51 12.01 -0.71
N PRO A 150 17.98 10.75 -0.85
CA PRO A 150 17.67 9.91 -1.99
C PRO A 150 16.17 9.73 -2.18
N LEU A 151 15.73 9.47 -3.43
CA LEU A 151 14.34 9.34 -3.80
C LEU A 151 13.81 7.94 -3.44
N ALA A 152 12.61 7.84 -2.90
CA ALA A 152 11.83 6.62 -2.92
C ALA A 152 11.26 6.44 -4.34
N ILE A 153 11.44 5.26 -4.94
CA ILE A 153 10.84 4.91 -6.23
C ILE A 153 9.92 3.72 -5.99
N ALA A 154 8.63 3.92 -6.24
CA ALA A 154 7.58 3.00 -5.84
C ALA A 154 6.78 2.48 -7.04
N VAL A 155 6.21 1.28 -6.88
CA VAL A 155 5.32 0.66 -7.85
C VAL A 155 4.32 -0.25 -7.15
N ASP A 156 3.15 -0.49 -7.78
CA ASP A 156 2.23 -1.57 -7.40
C ASP A 156 2.61 -2.85 -8.14
N GLN A 157 3.28 -3.76 -7.48
CA GLN A 157 3.68 -5.06 -8.05
C GLN A 157 3.21 -6.19 -7.14
N GLU A 158 1.88 -6.39 -7.04
CA GLU A 158 1.28 -7.41 -6.18
C GLU A 158 1.48 -8.84 -6.74
N GLY A 159 1.68 -8.91 -8.04
CA GLY A 159 1.51 -10.13 -8.83
C GLY A 159 0.02 -10.36 -9.21
N GLY A 160 -0.25 -11.11 -10.26
CA GLY A 160 -1.61 -11.27 -10.79
C GLY A 160 -2.09 -10.02 -11.54
N ILE A 161 -3.33 -9.59 -11.28
CA ILE A 161 -3.95 -8.49 -12.04
C ILE A 161 -3.36 -7.11 -11.73
N VAL A 162 -2.77 -6.93 -10.56
CA VAL A 162 -2.05 -5.70 -10.20
C VAL A 162 -0.56 -5.95 -10.34
N ALA A 163 -0.05 -5.67 -11.53
CA ALA A 163 1.36 -5.77 -11.89
C ALA A 163 1.68 -4.73 -12.95
N ARG A 164 2.57 -3.80 -12.66
CA ARG A 164 2.99 -2.73 -13.58
C ARG A 164 4.18 -3.18 -14.42
N ILE A 165 5.06 -3.97 -13.82
CA ILE A 165 6.21 -4.57 -14.50
C ILE A 165 5.74 -5.91 -15.08
N THR A 166 5.64 -5.96 -16.40
CA THR A 166 5.15 -7.12 -17.17
C THR A 166 6.30 -7.84 -17.87
N SER A 167 6.00 -8.82 -18.74
CA SER A 167 7.03 -9.51 -19.52
C SER A 167 8.14 -8.53 -19.99
N PRO A 168 9.42 -8.89 -19.83
CA PRO A 168 9.99 -10.19 -19.46
C PRO A 168 10.04 -10.53 -17.97
N ALA A 169 9.52 -9.67 -17.09
CA ALA A 169 9.42 -9.95 -15.66
C ALA A 169 8.55 -11.20 -15.38
N THR A 170 8.70 -11.73 -14.17
CA THR A 170 7.95 -12.89 -13.75
C THR A 170 6.48 -12.56 -13.54
N GLU A 171 5.61 -13.15 -14.33
CA GLU A 171 4.16 -13.04 -14.18
C GLU A 171 3.66 -14.11 -13.21
N PHE A 172 3.11 -13.67 -12.08
CA PHE A 172 2.55 -14.55 -11.06
C PHE A 172 1.03 -14.71 -11.23
N PRO A 173 0.45 -15.87 -10.81
CA PRO A 173 -0.99 -16.12 -10.92
C PRO A 173 -1.83 -15.28 -9.93
N GLY A 174 -1.21 -14.50 -9.06
CA GLY A 174 -1.86 -13.65 -8.08
C GLY A 174 -2.06 -14.25 -6.70
N ASN A 175 -2.46 -13.41 -5.76
CA ASN A 175 -2.51 -13.75 -4.34
C ASN A 175 -3.60 -14.79 -4.01
N MET A 176 -4.73 -14.81 -4.72
CA MET A 176 -5.74 -15.85 -4.52
C MET A 176 -5.19 -17.25 -4.84
N ALA A 177 -4.37 -17.36 -5.89
CA ALA A 177 -3.69 -18.61 -6.21
C ALA A 177 -2.69 -19.01 -5.12
N LEU A 178 -1.92 -18.04 -4.60
CA LEU A 178 -1.01 -18.24 -3.47
C LEU A 178 -1.78 -18.68 -2.21
N GLY A 179 -2.92 -18.06 -1.92
CA GLY A 179 -3.82 -18.45 -0.83
C GLY A 179 -4.37 -19.87 -0.98
N ALA A 180 -4.67 -20.31 -2.21
CA ALA A 180 -5.10 -21.67 -2.51
C ALA A 180 -3.98 -22.70 -2.30
N VAL A 181 -2.74 -22.39 -2.67
CA VAL A 181 -1.55 -23.23 -2.39
C VAL A 181 -1.28 -23.32 -0.89
N ASN A 182 -1.47 -22.22 -0.15
CA ASN A 182 -1.32 -22.14 1.31
C ASN A 182 0.05 -22.64 1.82
N ASP A 183 1.13 -22.36 1.08
CA ASP A 183 2.50 -22.64 1.49
C ASP A 183 3.25 -21.33 1.81
N PRO A 184 3.62 -21.08 3.07
CA PRO A 184 4.39 -19.90 3.46
C PRO A 184 5.74 -19.78 2.74
N ARG A 185 6.36 -20.90 2.33
CA ARG A 185 7.62 -20.89 1.58
C ARG A 185 7.42 -20.38 0.16
N ALA A 186 6.30 -20.75 -0.47
CA ALA A 186 5.92 -20.21 -1.78
C ALA A 186 5.66 -18.71 -1.71
N ALA A 187 4.98 -18.21 -0.66
CA ALA A 187 4.77 -16.79 -0.43
C ALA A 187 6.10 -16.02 -0.29
N ARG A 188 7.03 -16.58 0.50
CA ARG A 188 8.37 -15.99 0.65
C ARG A 188 9.17 -15.98 -0.64
N ALA A 189 9.10 -17.06 -1.42
CA ALA A 189 9.78 -17.17 -2.71
C ALA A 189 9.21 -16.17 -3.72
N GLN A 190 7.87 -16.02 -3.81
CA GLN A 190 7.23 -14.99 -4.64
C GLN A 190 7.71 -13.60 -4.25
N GLY A 191 7.65 -13.23 -2.97
CA GLY A 191 8.13 -11.94 -2.50
C GLY A 191 9.62 -11.71 -2.80
N ALA A 192 10.46 -12.74 -2.69
CA ALA A 192 11.89 -12.63 -3.01
C ALA A 192 12.15 -12.42 -4.51
N VAL A 193 11.31 -12.97 -5.39
CA VAL A 193 11.38 -12.70 -6.84
C VAL A 193 10.95 -11.27 -7.14
N LEU A 194 9.77 -10.84 -6.63
CA LEU A 194 9.27 -9.48 -6.80
C LEU A 194 10.34 -8.47 -6.34
N GLY A 195 10.84 -8.61 -5.10
CA GLY A 195 11.84 -7.70 -4.58
C GLY A 195 13.14 -7.68 -5.38
N ARG A 196 13.62 -8.84 -5.91
CA ARG A 196 14.83 -8.89 -6.71
C ARG A 196 14.66 -8.19 -8.06
N GLU A 197 13.56 -8.47 -8.76
CA GLU A 197 13.27 -7.86 -10.05
C GLU A 197 13.10 -6.35 -9.92
N LEU A 198 12.39 -5.87 -8.90
CA LEU A 198 12.22 -4.45 -8.62
C LEU A 198 13.55 -3.76 -8.25
N ALA A 199 14.35 -4.38 -7.39
CA ALA A 199 15.67 -3.83 -7.02
C ALA A 199 16.59 -3.64 -8.24
N ALA A 200 16.56 -4.58 -9.20
CA ALA A 200 17.35 -4.49 -10.43
C ALA A 200 16.92 -3.30 -11.31
N LEU A 201 15.66 -2.86 -11.22
CA LEU A 201 15.11 -1.70 -11.91
C LEU A 201 15.36 -0.38 -11.16
N GLY A 202 16.01 -0.42 -10.00
CA GLY A 202 16.20 0.75 -9.14
C GLY A 202 14.94 1.15 -8.35
N ILE A 203 13.90 0.33 -8.39
CA ILE A 203 12.66 0.50 -7.61
C ILE A 203 12.92 -0.04 -6.20
N ASN A 204 12.68 0.78 -5.18
CA ASN A 204 13.03 0.49 -3.81
C ASN A 204 11.83 0.41 -2.85
N VAL A 205 10.61 0.57 -3.38
CA VAL A 205 9.34 0.41 -2.67
C VAL A 205 8.39 -0.41 -3.53
N ASP A 206 7.79 -1.45 -2.94
CA ASP A 206 6.69 -2.20 -3.51
C ASP A 206 5.42 -1.95 -2.69
N PHE A 207 4.36 -1.46 -3.33
CA PHE A 207 3.05 -1.35 -2.69
C PHE A 207 2.35 -2.72 -2.69
N ALA A 208 3.03 -3.70 -2.11
CA ALA A 208 2.59 -5.07 -1.88
C ALA A 208 3.17 -5.60 -0.56
N PRO A 209 2.52 -6.60 0.07
CA PRO A 209 1.32 -7.33 -0.38
C PRO A 209 -0.01 -6.68 -0.01
N ASP A 210 -1.06 -7.04 -0.79
CA ASP A 210 -2.42 -6.95 -0.32
C ASP A 210 -2.63 -8.00 0.79
N VAL A 211 -3.02 -7.54 1.99
CA VAL A 211 -3.32 -8.40 3.15
C VAL A 211 -4.76 -8.23 3.63
N ASP A 212 -5.63 -7.77 2.75
CA ASP A 212 -7.06 -7.67 3.02
C ASP A 212 -7.69 -9.06 3.18
N VAL A 213 -8.49 -9.24 4.23
CA VAL A 213 -9.26 -10.46 4.46
C VAL A 213 -10.55 -10.36 3.66
N ASN A 214 -10.67 -11.10 2.55
CA ASN A 214 -11.80 -10.98 1.64
C ASN A 214 -13.04 -11.70 2.17
N THR A 215 -13.74 -11.08 3.12
CA THR A 215 -14.94 -11.61 3.76
C THR A 215 -16.20 -11.43 2.91
N ASN A 216 -16.19 -10.47 1.99
CA ASN A 216 -17.24 -10.30 1.00
C ASN A 216 -16.82 -10.92 -0.35
N PRO A 217 -17.42 -12.05 -0.78
CA PRO A 217 -17.05 -12.68 -2.06
C PRO A 217 -17.44 -11.82 -3.28
N ALA A 218 -18.34 -10.86 -3.12
CA ALA A 218 -18.73 -9.89 -4.15
C ALA A 218 -17.95 -8.57 -4.08
N ASN A 219 -16.83 -8.53 -3.34
CA ASN A 219 -15.99 -7.34 -3.24
C ASN A 219 -15.48 -6.93 -4.63
N PRO A 220 -15.74 -5.68 -5.09
CA PRO A 220 -15.46 -5.28 -6.47
C PRO A 220 -13.98 -4.98 -6.72
N VAL A 221 -13.18 -4.73 -5.68
CA VAL A 221 -11.80 -4.21 -5.84
C VAL A 221 -10.73 -5.13 -5.26
N ILE A 222 -11.03 -5.88 -4.21
CA ILE A 222 -10.07 -6.80 -3.57
C ILE A 222 -10.15 -8.19 -4.22
N GLY A 223 -11.21 -8.95 -4.01
CA GLY A 223 -11.45 -10.21 -4.71
C GLY A 223 -10.20 -11.09 -4.87
N VAL A 224 -9.77 -11.28 -6.11
CA VAL A 224 -8.59 -12.11 -6.48
C VAL A 224 -7.24 -11.56 -6.00
N ARG A 225 -7.18 -10.32 -5.55
CA ARG A 225 -5.97 -9.71 -4.96
C ARG A 225 -5.71 -10.21 -3.53
N SER A 226 -6.75 -10.71 -2.83
CA SER A 226 -6.61 -11.28 -1.50
C SER A 226 -6.10 -12.72 -1.52
N MET A 227 -5.40 -13.11 -0.44
CA MET A 227 -4.97 -14.49 -0.17
C MET A 227 -6.09 -15.35 0.45
N GLY A 228 -7.31 -14.78 0.67
CA GLY A 228 -8.50 -15.49 1.14
C GLY A 228 -9.26 -14.77 2.25
N ASP A 229 -10.16 -15.53 2.90
CA ASP A 229 -11.11 -15.07 3.93
C ASP A 229 -10.71 -15.45 5.37
N ASP A 230 -9.66 -16.28 5.53
CA ASP A 230 -9.13 -16.63 6.83
C ASP A 230 -8.04 -15.63 7.25
N PRO A 231 -8.26 -14.84 8.31
CA PRO A 231 -7.35 -13.77 8.71
C PRO A 231 -5.96 -14.27 9.13
N VAL A 232 -5.87 -15.48 9.68
CA VAL A 232 -4.59 -16.06 10.10
C VAL A 232 -3.79 -16.52 8.88
N ARG A 233 -4.45 -17.17 7.90
CA ARG A 233 -3.83 -17.58 6.64
C ARG A 233 -3.31 -16.36 5.88
N VAL A 234 -4.17 -15.35 5.67
CA VAL A 234 -3.77 -14.09 5.02
C VAL A 234 -2.57 -13.46 5.73
N GLY A 235 -2.60 -13.43 7.07
CA GLY A 235 -1.50 -12.89 7.87
C GLY A 235 -0.20 -13.68 7.73
N VAL A 236 -0.25 -15.02 7.75
CA VAL A 236 0.96 -15.87 7.61
C VAL A 236 1.58 -15.70 6.23
N LEU A 237 0.78 -15.80 5.17
CA LEU A 237 1.26 -15.68 3.79
C LEU A 237 1.76 -14.25 3.50
N GLY A 238 1.01 -13.22 3.95
CA GLY A 238 1.40 -11.82 3.82
C GLY A 238 2.73 -11.52 4.51
N VAL A 239 2.95 -12.03 5.73
CA VAL A 239 4.24 -11.88 6.45
C VAL A 239 5.39 -12.50 5.68
N GLU A 240 5.22 -13.70 5.12
CA GLU A 240 6.29 -14.34 4.36
C GLU A 240 6.57 -13.63 3.04
N GLN A 241 5.56 -13.09 2.37
CA GLN A 241 5.74 -12.27 1.18
C GLN A 241 6.46 -10.96 1.52
N ILE A 242 6.08 -10.27 2.62
CA ILE A 242 6.80 -9.09 3.15
C ILE A 242 8.28 -9.41 3.38
N ARG A 243 8.57 -10.51 4.07
CA ARG A 243 9.95 -10.95 4.33
C ARG A 243 10.72 -11.25 3.04
N GLY A 244 10.04 -11.83 2.05
CA GLY A 244 10.62 -12.07 0.73
C GLY A 244 11.05 -10.78 0.05
N ILE A 245 10.13 -9.82 -0.09
CA ILE A 245 10.38 -8.50 -0.70
C ILE A 245 11.50 -7.77 0.04
N GLN A 246 11.37 -7.65 1.37
CA GLN A 246 12.32 -6.91 2.20
C GLN A 246 13.72 -7.54 2.25
N SER A 247 13.85 -8.85 2.01
CA SER A 247 15.15 -9.54 1.92
C SER A 247 16.00 -9.09 0.73
N ARG A 248 15.40 -8.36 -0.22
CA ARG A 248 16.05 -7.85 -1.43
C ARG A 248 16.32 -6.35 -1.40
N GLY A 249 16.15 -5.71 -0.25
CA GLY A 249 16.38 -4.27 -0.09
C GLY A 249 15.22 -3.39 -0.53
N VAL A 250 14.11 -3.98 -1.03
CA VAL A 250 12.89 -3.27 -1.41
C VAL A 250 11.95 -3.21 -0.19
N ALA A 251 11.38 -2.05 0.08
CA ALA A 251 10.38 -1.91 1.13
C ALA A 251 9.06 -2.57 0.73
N ALA A 252 8.47 -3.35 1.63
CA ALA A 252 7.14 -3.90 1.46
C ALA A 252 6.08 -3.02 2.12
N THR A 253 4.86 -3.04 1.58
CA THR A 253 3.73 -2.26 2.06
C THR A 253 2.52 -3.16 2.30
N ALA A 254 2.11 -3.32 3.56
CA ALA A 254 0.86 -4.02 3.86
C ALA A 254 -0.34 -3.11 3.61
N LYS A 255 -1.34 -3.57 2.83
CA LYS A 255 -2.49 -2.76 2.41
C LYS A 255 -3.78 -3.58 2.36
N HIS A 256 -4.93 -2.92 2.55
CA HIS A 256 -5.24 -1.51 2.76
C HIS A 256 -5.83 -1.32 4.17
N PHE A 257 -5.09 -0.70 5.06
CA PHE A 257 -5.47 -0.57 6.48
C PHE A 257 -6.71 0.31 6.68
N PRO A 258 -7.69 -0.08 7.51
CA PRO A 258 -7.70 -1.20 8.46
C PRO A 258 -8.33 -2.51 7.91
N GLY A 259 -8.46 -2.68 6.61
CA GLY A 259 -9.02 -3.83 5.93
C GLY A 259 -10.13 -3.44 4.95
N HIS A 260 -9.93 -3.71 3.66
CA HIS A 260 -10.82 -3.35 2.55
C HIS A 260 -11.63 -4.55 2.01
N GLY A 261 -11.44 -5.75 2.59
CA GLY A 261 -11.95 -7.01 2.03
C GLY A 261 -13.46 -7.27 2.22
N ASP A 262 -14.21 -6.34 2.85
CA ASP A 262 -15.66 -6.47 3.08
C ASP A 262 -16.47 -5.32 2.44
N THR A 263 -15.84 -4.44 1.69
CA THR A 263 -16.54 -3.32 1.08
C THR A 263 -17.40 -3.75 -0.10
N GLN A 264 -18.46 -2.99 -0.35
CA GLN A 264 -19.42 -3.20 -1.45
C GLN A 264 -19.23 -2.18 -2.58
N ILE A 265 -18.40 -1.16 -2.36
CA ILE A 265 -18.09 -0.08 -3.30
C ILE A 265 -16.58 -0.03 -3.47
N ASP A 266 -16.13 0.16 -4.70
CA ASP A 266 -14.74 0.45 -5.02
C ASP A 266 -14.39 1.87 -4.59
N SER A 267 -13.32 2.02 -3.80
CA SER A 267 -12.85 3.33 -3.31
C SER A 267 -12.30 4.24 -4.41
N HIS A 268 -12.03 3.70 -5.62
CA HIS A 268 -11.72 4.52 -6.79
C HIS A 268 -12.95 5.25 -7.35
N LEU A 269 -14.16 4.71 -7.11
CA LEU A 269 -15.42 5.17 -7.69
C LEU A 269 -16.39 5.75 -6.65
N GLY A 270 -16.00 5.84 -5.38
CA GLY A 270 -16.84 6.37 -4.32
C GLY A 270 -16.23 6.21 -2.94
N LEU A 271 -16.95 6.58 -1.90
CA LEU A 271 -16.51 6.47 -0.50
C LEU A 271 -17.21 5.28 0.18
N PRO A 272 -16.52 4.12 0.32
CA PRO A 272 -17.09 2.96 0.99
C PRO A 272 -17.32 3.21 2.48
N VAL A 273 -18.44 2.70 2.99
CA VAL A 273 -18.76 2.73 4.43
C VAL A 273 -19.00 1.30 4.90
N VAL A 274 -18.28 0.90 5.96
CA VAL A 274 -18.46 -0.42 6.58
C VAL A 274 -18.89 -0.29 8.04
N GLU A 275 -19.80 -1.18 8.45
CA GLU A 275 -20.35 -1.20 9.80
C GLU A 275 -19.82 -2.43 10.57
N TYR A 276 -18.52 -2.51 10.72
CA TYR A 276 -17.91 -3.62 11.46
C TYR A 276 -18.30 -3.59 12.94
N GLY A 277 -18.86 -4.69 13.44
CA GLY A 277 -18.80 -4.96 14.87
C GLY A 277 -17.35 -5.21 15.31
N ARG A 278 -17.06 -5.11 16.61
CA ARG A 278 -15.69 -5.29 17.14
C ARG A 278 -15.04 -6.59 16.67
N THR A 279 -15.76 -7.69 16.68
CA THR A 279 -15.23 -9.01 16.25
C THR A 279 -14.84 -9.04 14.79
N THR A 280 -15.65 -8.45 13.91
CA THR A 280 -15.35 -8.37 12.46
C THR A 280 -14.14 -7.48 12.23
N LEU A 281 -14.08 -6.32 12.88
CA LEU A 281 -12.92 -5.43 12.80
C LEU A 281 -11.63 -6.14 13.22
N GLU A 282 -11.64 -6.85 14.35
CA GLU A 282 -10.44 -7.58 14.82
C GLU A 282 -9.97 -8.64 13.80
N ARG A 283 -10.88 -9.31 13.09
CA ARG A 283 -10.51 -10.23 12.00
C ARG A 283 -9.71 -9.52 10.90
N HIS A 284 -10.16 -8.34 10.47
CA HIS A 284 -9.44 -7.53 9.46
C HIS A 284 -8.11 -7.00 9.97
N LEU A 285 -7.98 -6.73 11.28
CA LEU A 285 -6.73 -6.23 11.88
C LEU A 285 -5.66 -7.32 12.11
N VAL A 286 -6.03 -8.62 12.13
CA VAL A 286 -5.06 -9.72 12.37
C VAL A 286 -3.87 -9.69 11.41
N PRO A 287 -4.03 -9.62 10.07
CA PRO A 287 -2.90 -9.59 9.15
C PRO A 287 -1.98 -8.38 9.39
N PHE A 288 -2.54 -7.21 9.69
CA PHE A 288 -1.75 -6.00 9.99
C PHE A 288 -0.97 -6.13 11.29
N ARG A 289 -1.53 -6.71 12.35
CA ARG A 289 -0.79 -7.00 13.59
C ARG A 289 0.39 -7.94 13.32
N MET A 290 0.18 -8.95 12.49
CA MET A 290 1.23 -9.89 12.09
C MET A 290 2.31 -9.20 11.22
N ALA A 291 1.91 -8.34 10.28
CA ALA A 291 2.82 -7.53 9.47
C ALA A 291 3.65 -6.56 10.32
N ILE A 292 3.04 -5.91 11.32
CA ILE A 292 3.74 -5.06 12.30
C ILE A 292 4.77 -5.86 13.08
N SER A 293 4.40 -7.04 13.55
CA SER A 293 5.32 -7.95 14.27
C SER A 293 6.46 -8.47 13.39
N ALA A 294 6.25 -8.52 12.07
CA ALA A 294 7.27 -8.85 11.08
C ALA A 294 8.06 -7.63 10.57
N GLU A 295 7.88 -6.48 11.22
CA GLU A 295 8.60 -5.23 10.92
C GLU A 295 8.40 -4.77 9.47
N VAL A 296 7.15 -4.78 9.00
CA VAL A 296 6.82 -4.22 7.68
C VAL A 296 7.22 -2.74 7.62
N ASP A 297 7.85 -2.33 6.53
CA ASP A 297 8.32 -0.95 6.36
C ASP A 297 7.20 0.06 6.27
N MET A 298 6.17 -0.30 5.48
CA MET A 298 5.05 0.60 5.21
C MET A 298 3.71 -0.09 5.44
N ILE A 299 2.73 0.72 5.86
CA ILE A 299 1.32 0.36 5.87
C ILE A 299 0.59 1.43 5.07
N MET A 300 -0.12 1.00 4.02
CA MET A 300 -0.98 1.87 3.20
C MET A 300 -2.39 1.87 3.76
N THR A 301 -2.98 3.06 3.81
CA THR A 301 -4.32 3.28 4.39
C THR A 301 -5.40 3.23 3.31
N ALA A 302 -6.60 2.78 3.68
CA ALA A 302 -7.75 2.72 2.79
C ALA A 302 -8.62 3.99 2.88
N HIS A 303 -9.25 4.37 1.77
CA HIS A 303 -10.26 5.43 1.72
C HIS A 303 -11.65 4.86 2.08
N ILE A 304 -11.77 4.28 3.27
CA ILE A 304 -13.02 3.68 3.76
C ILE A 304 -13.41 4.27 5.12
N ILE A 305 -14.69 4.51 5.33
CA ILE A 305 -15.25 4.85 6.63
C ILE A 305 -15.55 3.56 7.39
N VAL A 306 -14.87 3.34 8.50
CA VAL A 306 -15.18 2.26 9.46
C VAL A 306 -15.94 2.88 10.62
N LYS A 307 -17.28 2.78 10.64
CA LYS A 307 -18.14 3.53 11.58
C LYS A 307 -17.77 3.32 13.05
N THR A 308 -17.33 2.12 13.41
CA THR A 308 -16.91 1.81 14.79
C THR A 308 -15.59 2.46 15.21
N LEU A 309 -14.78 2.92 14.25
CA LEU A 309 -13.51 3.63 14.51
C LEU A 309 -13.69 5.14 14.39
N ASP A 310 -14.20 5.57 13.26
CA ASP A 310 -14.53 6.98 12.98
C ASP A 310 -15.71 7.04 12.02
N PRO A 311 -16.90 7.48 12.50
CA PRO A 311 -18.08 7.53 11.63
C PRO A 311 -18.08 8.66 10.61
N THR A 312 -17.12 9.58 10.69
CA THR A 312 -17.11 10.83 9.90
C THR A 312 -15.99 10.92 8.88
N MET A 313 -14.87 10.22 9.12
CA MET A 313 -13.68 10.32 8.28
C MET A 313 -13.20 8.93 7.83
N PRO A 314 -12.78 8.78 6.57
CA PRO A 314 -12.15 7.56 6.13
C PRO A 314 -10.82 7.33 6.85
N ALA A 315 -10.40 6.08 6.92
CA ALA A 315 -9.20 5.68 7.67
C ALA A 315 -7.97 6.53 7.30
N THR A 316 -7.77 6.81 6.01
CA THR A 316 -6.67 7.64 5.50
C THR A 316 -6.61 9.04 6.12
N LEU A 317 -7.74 9.63 6.45
CA LEU A 317 -7.85 11.01 6.95
C LEU A 317 -8.19 11.07 8.45
N SER A 318 -8.40 9.92 9.10
CA SER A 318 -8.81 9.85 10.50
C SER A 318 -7.64 9.81 11.47
N LYS A 319 -7.52 10.82 12.32
CA LYS A 319 -6.57 10.81 13.43
C LYS A 319 -6.88 9.70 14.44
N LYS A 320 -8.15 9.33 14.64
CA LYS A 320 -8.54 8.24 15.54
C LYS A 320 -7.97 6.91 15.03
N VAL A 321 -8.02 6.68 13.71
CA VAL A 321 -7.52 5.47 13.07
C VAL A 321 -5.99 5.48 13.01
N LEU A 322 -5.37 6.52 12.43
CA LEU A 322 -3.93 6.52 12.17
C LEU A 322 -3.10 6.76 13.45
N THR A 323 -3.52 7.70 14.28
CA THR A 323 -2.84 7.98 15.54
C THR A 323 -3.30 7.00 16.61
N GLY A 324 -4.59 6.97 16.92
CA GLY A 324 -5.12 6.21 18.07
C GLY A 324 -4.98 4.70 17.87
N LEU A 325 -5.49 4.14 16.76
CA LEU A 325 -5.43 2.71 16.55
C LEU A 325 -4.04 2.27 16.07
N LEU A 326 -3.56 2.77 14.92
CA LEU A 326 -2.37 2.21 14.28
C LEU A 326 -1.07 2.56 15.04
N ARG A 327 -0.87 3.82 15.42
CA ARG A 327 0.35 4.24 16.13
C ARG A 327 0.37 3.85 17.60
N GLU A 328 -0.72 4.16 18.35
CA GLU A 328 -0.73 4.05 19.80
C GLU A 328 -1.12 2.64 20.26
N GLN A 329 -2.26 2.11 19.79
CA GLN A 329 -2.74 0.79 20.24
C GLN A 329 -2.00 -0.37 19.60
N MET A 330 -1.74 -0.31 18.27
CA MET A 330 -1.01 -1.38 17.57
C MET A 330 0.51 -1.19 17.57
N GLY A 331 1.02 -0.04 18.04
CA GLY A 331 2.45 0.21 18.22
C GLY A 331 3.25 0.37 16.94
N TYR A 332 2.63 0.63 15.78
CA TYR A 332 3.33 0.72 14.50
C TYR A 332 4.31 1.89 14.45
N ARG A 333 5.55 1.63 14.08
CA ARG A 333 6.65 2.61 14.02
C ARG A 333 7.14 2.94 12.61
N GLY A 334 6.77 2.14 11.61
CA GLY A 334 7.15 2.34 10.21
C GLY A 334 6.43 3.51 9.55
N ILE A 335 6.47 3.58 8.22
CA ILE A 335 5.83 4.64 7.44
C ILE A 335 4.36 4.31 7.24
N ILE A 336 3.47 5.25 7.59
CA ILE A 336 2.09 5.21 7.16
C ILE A 336 2.03 5.98 5.84
N THR A 337 1.67 5.33 4.75
CA THR A 337 1.40 5.97 3.47
C THR A 337 -0.10 6.04 3.23
N THR A 338 -0.56 7.09 2.58
CA THR A 338 -1.95 7.09 2.09
C THR A 338 -2.07 6.13 0.92
N ASP A 339 -3.26 5.68 0.57
CA ASP A 339 -3.57 5.34 -0.80
C ASP A 339 -3.61 6.63 -1.65
N ALA A 340 -3.78 6.51 -2.97
CA ALA A 340 -3.73 7.65 -3.88
C ALA A 340 -4.82 8.70 -3.53
N LEU A 341 -4.42 9.93 -3.26
CA LEU A 341 -5.31 10.98 -2.80
C LEU A 341 -6.19 11.59 -3.91
N ASP A 342 -5.92 11.22 -5.15
CA ASP A 342 -6.75 11.50 -6.32
C ASP A 342 -7.96 10.56 -6.45
N MET A 343 -8.01 9.48 -5.68
CA MET A 343 -9.17 8.59 -5.64
C MET A 343 -10.41 9.28 -5.10
N GLU A 344 -11.57 8.98 -5.70
CA GLU A 344 -12.86 9.62 -5.38
C GLU A 344 -13.23 9.47 -3.90
N GLY A 345 -12.96 8.31 -3.30
CA GLY A 345 -13.20 8.06 -1.89
C GLY A 345 -12.49 9.02 -0.93
N ALA A 346 -11.28 9.47 -1.27
CA ALA A 346 -10.56 10.46 -0.48
C ALA A 346 -11.14 11.87 -0.68
N GLN A 347 -11.48 12.22 -1.91
CA GLN A 347 -11.96 13.56 -2.28
C GLN A 347 -13.36 13.82 -1.74
N LEU A 348 -14.29 12.88 -1.89
CA LEU A 348 -15.66 12.99 -1.36
C LEU A 348 -15.71 13.15 0.17
N ALA A 349 -14.70 12.63 0.86
CA ALA A 349 -14.64 12.69 2.32
C ALA A 349 -14.45 14.09 2.91
N VAL A 350 -13.91 15.02 2.14
CA VAL A 350 -13.65 16.41 2.57
C VAL A 350 -14.64 17.41 2.00
N MET A 351 -15.55 16.96 1.13
CA MET A 351 -16.60 17.78 0.53
C MET A 351 -17.81 17.90 1.45
N THR A 352 -18.40 19.08 1.48
CA THR A 352 -19.76 19.29 2.01
C THR A 352 -20.80 18.63 1.09
N GLU A 353 -22.03 18.48 1.56
CA GLU A 353 -23.10 17.89 0.73
C GLU A 353 -23.39 18.74 -0.53
N ASP A 354 -23.33 20.07 -0.43
CA ASP A 354 -23.49 20.97 -1.58
C ASP A 354 -22.34 20.79 -2.60
N GLU A 355 -21.11 20.63 -2.12
CA GLU A 355 -19.96 20.36 -2.98
C GLU A 355 -20.05 18.99 -3.65
N LYS A 356 -20.56 17.96 -2.97
CA LYS A 356 -20.82 16.64 -3.59
C LYS A 356 -21.87 16.73 -4.69
N GLY A 357 -22.93 17.52 -4.49
CA GLY A 357 -23.92 17.81 -5.53
C GLY A 357 -23.30 18.48 -6.76
N THR A 358 -22.43 19.47 -6.53
CA THR A 358 -21.70 20.16 -7.60
C THR A 358 -20.71 19.22 -8.30
N TYR A 359 -19.96 18.41 -7.56
CA TYR A 359 -19.07 17.39 -8.09
C TYR A 359 -19.79 16.41 -9.02
N THR A 360 -20.93 15.85 -8.57
CA THR A 360 -21.73 14.91 -9.37
C THR A 360 -22.19 15.52 -10.68
N ARG A 361 -22.66 16.77 -10.66
CA ARG A 361 -23.10 17.50 -11.86
C ARG A 361 -21.94 17.73 -12.83
N LEU A 362 -20.80 18.20 -12.34
CA LEU A 362 -19.63 18.50 -13.17
C LEU A 362 -18.99 17.23 -13.75
N LYS A 363 -18.96 16.14 -12.96
CA LYS A 363 -18.49 14.83 -13.41
C LYS A 363 -19.38 14.30 -14.53
N ALA A 364 -20.70 14.32 -14.35
CA ALA A 364 -21.63 13.87 -15.38
C ALA A 364 -21.55 14.70 -16.68
N ALA A 365 -21.26 15.99 -16.57
CA ALA A 365 -21.04 16.83 -17.75
C ALA A 365 -19.76 16.44 -18.50
N ALA A 366 -18.68 16.18 -17.78
CA ALA A 366 -17.41 15.74 -18.38
C ALA A 366 -17.54 14.34 -19.03
N ASP A 367 -18.22 13.39 -18.35
CA ASP A 367 -18.49 12.06 -18.90
C ASP A 367 -19.32 12.13 -20.19
N ALA A 368 -20.31 13.03 -20.26
CA ALA A 368 -21.15 13.23 -21.45
C ALA A 368 -20.36 13.80 -22.64
N GLU A 369 -19.27 14.52 -22.38
CA GLU A 369 -18.35 15.03 -23.40
C GLU A 369 -17.31 14.00 -23.85
N GLY A 370 -17.33 12.79 -23.28
CA GLY A 370 -16.32 11.75 -23.52
C GLY A 370 -14.99 12.03 -22.80
N ASN A 371 -15.00 12.95 -21.87
CA ASN A 371 -13.87 13.27 -21.01
C ASN A 371 -14.02 12.46 -19.71
N ASP A 372 -13.01 11.64 -19.37
CA ASP A 372 -12.95 11.02 -18.05
C ASP A 372 -12.34 12.01 -17.04
N PRO A 373 -13.14 12.66 -16.17
CA PRO A 373 -12.63 13.63 -15.22
C PRO A 373 -11.81 12.98 -14.09
N THR A 374 -11.89 11.65 -13.97
CA THR A 374 -11.14 10.86 -12.99
C THR A 374 -9.86 10.27 -13.59
N ALA A 375 -9.74 10.28 -14.93
CA ALA A 375 -8.50 9.91 -15.57
C ALA A 375 -7.38 10.84 -15.08
N ALA A 376 -6.26 10.26 -14.73
CA ALA A 376 -5.04 10.99 -14.38
C ALA A 376 -4.52 11.88 -15.54
N ASP A 377 -5.27 11.94 -16.61
CA ASP A 377 -5.04 12.75 -17.79
C ASP A 377 -5.79 14.09 -17.64
N GLU A 378 -5.22 15.00 -16.86
CA GLU A 378 -5.78 16.34 -16.57
C GLU A 378 -6.11 17.19 -17.82
N GLY A 379 -5.72 16.71 -19.00
CA GLY A 379 -6.02 17.38 -20.28
C GLY A 379 -7.47 17.28 -20.73
N HIS A 380 -8.30 16.43 -20.11
CA HIS A 380 -9.66 16.16 -20.54
C HIS A 380 -10.73 16.72 -19.59
N ALA A 381 -10.38 17.02 -18.32
CA ALA A 381 -11.34 17.65 -17.42
C ALA A 381 -11.57 19.12 -17.78
N SER A 382 -12.82 19.60 -17.73
CA SER A 382 -13.14 21.00 -17.98
C SER A 382 -12.41 21.92 -17.00
N ALA A 383 -12.12 23.16 -17.44
CA ALA A 383 -11.50 24.16 -16.57
C ALA A 383 -12.35 24.43 -15.31
N GLU A 384 -13.69 24.34 -15.43
CA GLU A 384 -14.63 24.48 -14.31
C GLU A 384 -14.48 23.36 -13.30
N PHE A 385 -14.38 22.08 -13.75
CA PHE A 385 -14.16 20.93 -12.89
C PHE A 385 -12.83 21.05 -12.15
N ASN A 386 -11.75 21.36 -12.84
CA ASN A 386 -10.43 21.51 -12.23
C ASN A 386 -10.38 22.65 -11.21
N ALA A 387 -11.00 23.79 -11.51
CA ALA A 387 -11.11 24.91 -10.58
C ALA A 387 -11.90 24.54 -9.30
N PHE A 388 -13.00 23.79 -9.47
CA PHE A 388 -13.79 23.27 -8.36
C PHE A 388 -13.02 22.26 -7.50
N MET A 389 -12.30 21.32 -8.14
CA MET A 389 -11.56 20.27 -7.42
C MET A 389 -10.31 20.77 -6.70
N LYS A 390 -9.75 21.90 -7.09
CA LYS A 390 -8.51 22.43 -6.53
C LYS A 390 -8.53 22.57 -5.00
N PRO A 391 -9.48 23.26 -4.36
CA PRO A 391 -9.55 23.35 -2.90
C PRO A 391 -9.81 21.99 -2.22
N VAL A 392 -10.54 21.07 -2.85
CA VAL A 392 -10.80 19.73 -2.35
C VAL A 392 -9.50 18.93 -2.24
N ARG A 393 -8.72 18.89 -3.32
CA ARG A 393 -7.41 18.19 -3.38
C ARG A 393 -6.44 18.70 -2.32
N TRP A 394 -6.42 20.02 -2.06
CA TRP A 394 -5.61 20.60 -0.99
C TRP A 394 -6.08 20.18 0.39
N GLY A 395 -7.40 20.18 0.60
CA GLY A 395 -8.02 19.77 1.86
C GLY A 395 -7.63 18.34 2.22
N VAL A 396 -7.70 17.43 1.27
CA VAL A 396 -7.31 16.02 1.46
C VAL A 396 -5.85 15.89 1.88
N ALA A 397 -4.93 16.56 1.18
CA ALA A 397 -3.49 16.47 1.49
C ALA A 397 -3.15 17.03 2.88
N VAL A 398 -3.71 18.19 3.26
CA VAL A 398 -3.50 18.81 4.57
C VAL A 398 -4.09 17.94 5.68
N GLN A 399 -5.29 17.39 5.47
CA GLN A 399 -5.96 16.51 6.43
C GLN A 399 -5.17 15.21 6.64
N GLY A 400 -4.70 14.58 5.56
CA GLY A 400 -3.87 13.38 5.62
C GLY A 400 -2.60 13.58 6.44
N LEU A 401 -1.88 14.69 6.22
CA LEU A 401 -0.71 15.03 7.02
C LEU A 401 -1.08 15.26 8.50
N GLY A 402 -2.18 15.96 8.77
CA GLY A 402 -2.69 16.19 10.12
C GLY A 402 -3.04 14.91 10.86
N ALA A 403 -3.59 13.90 10.14
CA ALA A 403 -3.94 12.59 10.68
C ALA A 403 -2.74 11.67 10.97
N ARG A 404 -1.52 12.07 10.62
CA ARG A 404 -0.23 11.38 10.78
C ARG A 404 0.16 10.44 9.63
N SER A 405 -0.33 10.66 8.43
CA SER A 405 0.27 10.07 7.25
C SER A 405 1.75 10.45 7.14
N GLY A 406 2.57 9.50 6.79
CA GLY A 406 4.02 9.68 6.62
C GLY A 406 4.37 10.13 5.22
N SER A 407 3.73 9.53 4.21
CA SER A 407 3.79 9.95 2.81
C SER A 407 2.38 10.14 2.27
N LEU A 408 2.25 11.06 1.33
CA LEU A 408 1.01 11.44 0.66
C LEU A 408 1.16 11.07 -0.80
N LEU A 409 0.33 10.13 -1.29
CA LEU A 409 0.42 9.64 -2.66
C LEU A 409 -0.45 10.48 -3.59
N ASN A 410 0.08 10.75 -4.77
CA ASN A 410 -0.60 11.45 -5.86
C ASN A 410 -1.43 12.67 -5.42
N PRO A 411 -0.85 13.62 -4.69
CA PRO A 411 -1.54 14.89 -4.54
C PRO A 411 -1.46 15.64 -5.88
N HIS A 412 -2.56 15.74 -6.58
CA HIS A 412 -2.64 16.57 -7.79
C HIS A 412 -2.27 18.02 -7.50
N ASP A 413 -1.77 18.74 -8.53
CA ASP A 413 -1.40 20.15 -8.42
C ASP A 413 -0.39 20.39 -7.29
N ALA A 414 0.83 19.86 -7.49
CA ALA A 414 1.89 19.90 -6.48
C ALA A 414 2.19 21.32 -5.97
N ASP A 415 2.11 22.34 -6.85
CA ASP A 415 2.33 23.73 -6.47
C ASP A 415 1.29 24.22 -5.47
N ALA A 416 0.06 23.91 -5.73
CA ALA A 416 -1.05 24.29 -4.86
C ALA A 416 -1.06 23.50 -3.55
N VAL A 417 -0.70 22.22 -3.58
CA VAL A 417 -0.57 21.40 -2.37
C VAL A 417 0.56 21.92 -1.48
N VAL A 418 1.73 22.23 -2.05
CA VAL A 418 2.84 22.83 -1.28
C VAL A 418 2.42 24.17 -0.67
N THR A 419 1.73 25.02 -1.45
CA THR A 419 1.21 26.31 -0.98
C THR A 419 0.20 26.12 0.15
N ALA A 420 -0.73 25.17 0.03
CA ALA A 420 -1.72 24.86 1.06
C ALA A 420 -1.07 24.31 2.35
N MET A 421 -0.03 23.48 2.22
CA MET A 421 0.74 22.97 3.37
C MET A 421 1.50 24.09 4.09
N ARG A 422 2.18 24.98 3.35
CA ARG A 422 2.84 26.15 3.95
C ARG A 422 1.83 26.99 4.75
N ARG A 423 0.66 27.28 4.16
CA ARG A 423 -0.41 28.03 4.84
C ARG A 423 -0.94 27.29 6.06
N ALA A 424 -1.19 25.99 5.96
CA ALA A 424 -1.69 25.17 7.07
C ALA A 424 -0.70 25.14 8.25
N ILE A 425 0.61 25.21 7.97
CA ILE A 425 1.65 25.28 8.99
C ILE A 425 1.71 26.71 9.59
N ALA A 426 1.68 27.76 8.77
CA ALA A 426 1.67 29.14 9.22
C ALA A 426 0.45 29.47 10.09
N ASP A 427 -0.73 28.93 9.73
CA ASP A 427 -1.99 29.08 10.47
C ASP A 427 -2.10 28.16 11.71
N GLY A 428 -1.09 27.30 11.98
CA GLY A 428 -1.08 26.37 13.10
C GLY A 428 -2.05 25.18 12.98
N ARG A 429 -2.71 24.98 11.83
CA ARG A 429 -3.58 23.81 11.56
C ARG A 429 -2.79 22.50 11.55
N VAL A 430 -1.56 22.54 11.08
CA VAL A 430 -0.57 21.47 11.17
C VAL A 430 0.69 22.06 11.77
N SER A 431 1.19 21.51 12.88
CA SER A 431 2.44 22.02 13.45
C SER A 431 3.65 21.57 12.64
N GLU A 432 4.68 22.41 12.51
CA GLU A 432 5.94 22.01 11.85
C GLU A 432 6.55 20.78 12.52
N ARG A 433 6.45 20.67 13.85
CA ARG A 433 6.85 19.47 14.59
C ARG A 433 6.14 18.21 14.07
N ARG A 434 4.88 18.31 13.65
CA ARG A 434 4.14 17.19 13.07
C ARG A 434 4.73 16.78 11.70
N LEU A 435 5.14 17.74 10.89
CA LEU A 435 5.85 17.50 9.63
C LEU A 435 7.23 16.86 9.90
N ASP A 436 8.00 17.43 10.83
CA ASP A 436 9.31 16.91 11.24
C ASP A 436 9.26 15.45 11.70
N GLU A 437 8.23 15.07 12.43
CA GLU A 437 8.03 13.65 12.83
C GLU A 437 7.87 12.72 11.63
N SER A 438 7.20 13.14 10.55
CA SER A 438 7.07 12.35 9.31
C SER A 438 8.40 12.30 8.56
N VAL A 439 9.02 13.44 8.35
CA VAL A 439 10.31 13.53 7.63
C VAL A 439 11.38 12.71 8.35
N LEU A 440 11.47 12.80 9.67
CA LEU A 440 12.42 12.02 10.46
C LEU A 440 12.24 10.51 10.26
N ARG A 441 10.99 10.02 10.22
CA ARG A 441 10.71 8.60 9.94
C ARG A 441 11.13 8.21 8.53
N ILE A 442 10.84 9.05 7.53
CA ILE A 442 11.24 8.81 6.13
C ILE A 442 12.75 8.75 6.02
N LEU A 443 13.48 9.71 6.56
CA LEU A 443 14.95 9.74 6.53
C LEU A 443 15.55 8.53 7.25
N ALA A 444 15.05 8.20 8.43
CA ALA A 444 15.51 7.04 9.20
C ALA A 444 15.22 5.72 8.47
N TRP A 445 14.07 5.60 7.79
CA TRP A 445 13.74 4.45 6.97
C TRP A 445 14.66 4.36 5.74
N LYS A 446 14.84 5.44 4.99
CA LYS A 446 15.75 5.48 3.83
C LYS A 446 17.18 5.02 4.20
N ARG A 447 17.68 5.45 5.35
CA ARG A 447 19.00 5.00 5.87
C ARG A 447 18.99 3.52 6.24
N ARG A 448 17.98 3.06 6.97
CA ARG A 448 17.86 1.66 7.39
C ARG A 448 17.79 0.69 6.22
N ARG A 449 17.14 1.11 5.12
CA ARG A 449 17.04 0.34 3.87
C ARG A 449 18.20 0.59 2.92
N CYS A 450 19.22 1.35 3.32
CA CYS A 450 20.36 1.70 2.47
C CYS A 450 19.94 2.29 1.12
N ILE A 451 18.87 3.09 1.10
CA ILE A 451 18.50 3.85 -0.09
C ILE A 451 19.50 4.97 -0.24
N THR A 452 20.47 4.78 -1.11
CA THR A 452 21.63 5.68 -1.26
C THR A 452 21.58 6.55 -2.50
N GLY A 453 20.62 6.30 -3.40
CA GLY A 453 20.56 6.94 -4.71
C GLY A 453 21.70 6.51 -5.67
N ARG A 454 22.41 5.41 -5.35
CA ARG A 454 23.43 4.87 -6.25
C ARG A 454 22.79 4.29 -7.49
N PRO A 455 23.37 4.50 -8.67
CA PRO A 455 22.87 3.93 -9.90
C PRO A 455 22.86 2.40 -9.87
N VAL A 456 21.81 1.80 -10.44
CA VAL A 456 21.78 0.36 -10.74
C VAL A 456 22.38 0.07 -12.10
N ASP A 457 22.90 -1.15 -12.26
CA ASP A 457 23.52 -1.60 -13.51
C ASP A 457 22.41 -1.96 -14.53
N LEU A 458 22.39 -1.24 -15.66
CA LEU A 458 21.40 -1.44 -16.73
C LEU A 458 21.48 -2.83 -17.36
N ALA A 459 22.68 -3.39 -17.48
CA ALA A 459 22.84 -4.75 -18.01
C ALA A 459 22.40 -5.82 -17.00
N ALA A 460 22.51 -5.54 -15.70
CA ALA A 460 21.97 -6.41 -14.66
C ALA A 460 20.43 -6.40 -14.66
N ALA A 461 19.80 -5.27 -14.94
CA ALA A 461 18.34 -5.18 -15.02
C ALA A 461 17.76 -6.21 -16.01
N ASP A 462 18.30 -6.31 -17.22
CA ASP A 462 17.86 -7.27 -18.22
C ASP A 462 18.06 -8.76 -17.82
N ARG A 463 19.06 -9.04 -17.01
CA ARG A 463 19.34 -10.41 -16.54
C ARG A 463 18.43 -10.82 -15.37
N GLU A 464 18.29 -9.94 -14.40
CA GLU A 464 17.58 -10.23 -13.15
C GLU A 464 16.06 -10.26 -13.32
N VAL A 465 15.51 -9.46 -14.24
CA VAL A 465 14.07 -9.34 -14.50
C VAL A 465 13.48 -10.54 -15.30
N ARG A 466 14.11 -11.70 -15.25
CA ARG A 466 13.65 -12.94 -15.96
C ARG A 466 13.70 -14.18 -15.09
N SER A 467 14.04 -14.04 -13.83
CA SER A 467 14.61 -15.16 -13.05
C SER A 467 13.62 -15.94 -12.19
N GLY A 468 12.34 -15.57 -12.18
CA GLY A 468 11.36 -16.12 -11.25
C GLY A 468 10.37 -17.14 -11.83
N ARG A 469 10.42 -17.44 -13.14
CA ARG A 469 9.40 -18.28 -13.82
C ARG A 469 9.10 -19.59 -13.10
N LYS A 470 10.13 -20.29 -12.63
CA LYS A 470 9.94 -21.54 -11.89
C LYS A 470 9.09 -21.35 -10.63
N VAL A 471 9.28 -20.26 -9.89
CA VAL A 471 8.50 -19.96 -8.68
C VAL A 471 7.04 -19.69 -9.05
N ALA A 472 6.79 -18.98 -10.15
CA ALA A 472 5.44 -18.73 -10.63
C ALA A 472 4.73 -20.04 -11.04
N ASP A 473 5.43 -20.93 -11.75
CA ASP A 473 4.91 -22.23 -12.16
C ASP A 473 4.62 -23.14 -10.96
N ASP A 474 5.49 -23.11 -9.93
CA ASP A 474 5.31 -23.88 -8.69
C ASP A 474 4.07 -23.41 -7.90
N ILE A 475 3.63 -22.15 -8.05
CA ILE A 475 2.39 -21.62 -7.46
C ILE A 475 1.19 -21.90 -8.37
N ALA A 476 1.30 -21.67 -9.67
CA ALA A 476 0.20 -21.83 -10.63
C ALA A 476 -0.30 -23.28 -10.70
N THR A 477 0.60 -24.24 -10.80
CA THR A 477 0.25 -25.66 -11.01
C THR A 477 -0.59 -26.26 -9.89
N PRO A 478 -0.22 -26.12 -8.58
CA PRO A 478 -1.06 -26.61 -7.49
C PRO A 478 -2.40 -25.87 -7.38
N SER A 479 -2.44 -24.55 -7.62
CA SER A 479 -3.65 -23.76 -7.50
C SER A 479 -4.73 -24.19 -8.52
N VAL A 480 -4.33 -24.53 -9.73
CA VAL A 480 -5.24 -25.05 -10.77
C VAL A 480 -5.79 -26.43 -10.37
N ARG A 481 -4.95 -27.31 -9.80
CA ARG A 481 -5.39 -28.63 -9.34
C ARG A 481 -6.41 -28.56 -8.22
N LEU A 482 -6.23 -27.63 -7.26
CA LEU A 482 -7.18 -27.42 -6.18
C LEU A 482 -8.56 -26.92 -6.67
N ARG A 483 -8.60 -26.08 -7.72
CA ARG A 483 -9.86 -25.67 -8.38
C ARG A 483 -10.60 -26.82 -9.06
N GLY A 484 -9.88 -27.78 -9.62
CA GLY A 484 -10.48 -28.96 -10.27
C GLY A 484 -11.16 -29.94 -9.31
N HIS A 485 -10.90 -29.84 -7.98
CA HIS A 485 -11.48 -30.72 -6.95
C HIS A 485 -12.58 -30.04 -6.12
N ALA A 486 -12.60 -28.71 -6.03
CA ALA A 486 -13.66 -27.95 -5.36
C ALA A 486 -14.69 -27.56 -6.42
N GLY A 487 -15.75 -28.33 -6.54
CA GLY A 487 -16.87 -27.98 -7.41
C GLY A 487 -17.33 -26.54 -7.16
N THR A 488 -17.50 -25.79 -8.27
CA THR A 488 -18.12 -24.48 -8.39
C THR A 488 -17.46 -23.29 -7.66
N VAL A 489 -16.51 -22.68 -8.34
CA VAL A 489 -16.31 -21.23 -8.20
C VAL A 489 -17.35 -20.57 -9.12
N PRO A 490 -18.20 -19.63 -8.65
CA PRO A 490 -19.09 -18.89 -9.54
C PRO A 490 -18.24 -18.13 -10.57
N HIS A 491 -18.50 -18.35 -11.85
CA HIS A 491 -18.06 -17.46 -12.91
C HIS A 491 -18.67 -16.09 -12.62
N GLN A 492 -17.86 -15.08 -12.42
CA GLN A 492 -18.30 -13.69 -12.59
C GLN A 492 -18.23 -13.37 -14.08
N PRO A 493 -19.24 -12.65 -14.62
CA PRO A 493 -19.26 -12.15 -15.98
C PRO A 493 -18.23 -11.06 -16.21
#